data_19904f7d082a686ae9724c2c319b2627
#
_entry.id   19904f7d082a686ae9724c2c319b2627
#
_cell.length_a   1.000
_cell.length_b   1.000
_cell.length_c   1.000
_cell.angle_alpha   90.00
_cell.angle_beta   90.00
_cell.angle_gamma   90.00
#
_symmetry.space_group_name_H-M   'P 1'
#
loop_
_entity.id
_entity.type
_entity.pdbx_description
1 polymer ?
#
loop_
_entity_poly.entity_id
_entity_poly.type
_entity_poly.pdbx_seq_one_letter_code
_entity_poly.pdbx_strand_id
1 'polypeptide(L)'
;MVLVKEITAGSTIAVRGLDLQLFWQLNQLVPNSLVSISDLNINKGEGLFPYCQLPARNALEAALRAYAKPLTINSAYRSVIAQAMLYSQKQRGLIDNLVGYPGKSDHQKGGSLDIEEWAKVKSLMTSHGWRWTYGDKDPMHFDCTSNEIKDIRPNSIKAFQKLWNKANPNKQIAEDGDLGEKTLNCIYNSPAEGFSNVEYPRVLKLTSPLQQGKDVGEMQLALRKANIELQQANQVFDQATEQAVKAFQQSKGLSPDGVVGEETRSLLQLN
;
A
#
# COMPACT_ATOMS: atom_id res chain seq x y z
N MET A 1 17.29 14.07 -8.27
CA MET A 1 16.66 12.74 -8.12
C MET A 1 17.39 12.05 -6.98
N VAL A 2 16.68 11.74 -5.90
CA VAL A 2 17.23 11.07 -4.70
C VAL A 2 17.06 9.56 -4.88
N LEU A 3 18.11 8.78 -4.67
CA LEU A 3 18.06 7.33 -4.74
C LEU A 3 17.64 6.74 -3.39
N VAL A 4 17.01 5.56 -3.41
CA VAL A 4 16.56 4.85 -2.19
C VAL A 4 17.68 4.73 -1.16
N LYS A 5 18.91 4.41 -1.58
CA LYS A 5 20.10 4.29 -0.70
C LYS A 5 20.57 5.63 -0.09
N GLU A 6 20.18 6.75 -0.65
CA GLU A 6 20.63 8.10 -0.23
C GLU A 6 19.71 8.71 0.82
N ILE A 7 18.52 8.14 1.02
CA ILE A 7 17.55 8.65 1.98
C ILE A 7 18.11 8.57 3.40
N THR A 8 17.96 9.67 4.14
CA THR A 8 18.38 9.76 5.55
C THR A 8 17.20 9.88 6.52
N ALA A 9 16.03 10.34 6.03
CA ALA A 9 14.82 10.44 6.84
C ALA A 9 14.27 9.05 7.17
N GLY A 10 13.94 8.80 8.45
CA GLY A 10 13.46 7.48 8.94
C GLY A 10 12.06 7.11 8.52
N SER A 11 11.30 8.01 7.90
CA SER A 11 9.92 7.74 7.47
C SER A 11 9.84 7.07 6.10
N THR A 12 9.04 6.02 5.98
CA THR A 12 8.80 5.30 4.71
C THR A 12 8.07 6.13 3.66
N ILE A 13 7.53 7.29 4.05
CA ILE A 13 6.93 8.25 3.10
C ILE A 13 7.94 8.72 2.04
N ALA A 14 9.24 8.70 2.35
CA ALA A 14 10.30 9.12 1.46
C ALA A 14 10.40 8.32 0.15
N VAL A 15 9.88 7.07 0.13
CA VAL A 15 9.83 6.21 -1.06
C VAL A 15 8.42 6.04 -1.61
N ARG A 16 7.47 6.85 -1.17
CA ARG A 16 6.05 6.70 -1.50
C ARG A 16 5.78 6.69 -3.01
N GLY A 17 6.48 7.48 -3.79
CA GLY A 17 6.30 7.50 -5.24
C GLY A 17 6.66 6.17 -5.90
N LEU A 18 7.79 5.59 -5.53
CA LEU A 18 8.22 4.28 -6.02
C LEU A 18 7.34 3.15 -5.46
N ASP A 19 6.90 3.25 -4.19
CA ASP A 19 5.95 2.30 -3.58
C ASP A 19 4.62 2.25 -4.31
N LEU A 20 4.09 3.39 -4.77
CA LEU A 20 2.85 3.43 -5.54
C LEU A 20 3.00 2.74 -6.90
N GLN A 21 4.14 2.92 -7.59
CA GLN A 21 4.42 2.21 -8.84
C GLN A 21 4.56 0.70 -8.61
N LEU A 22 5.24 0.30 -7.52
CA LEU A 22 5.35 -1.10 -7.12
C LEU A 22 3.97 -1.71 -6.81
N PHE A 23 3.17 -1.01 -6.01
CA PHE A 23 1.85 -1.48 -5.58
C PHE A 23 0.92 -1.69 -6.78
N TRP A 24 0.92 -0.74 -7.72
CA TRP A 24 0.20 -0.89 -8.97
C TRP A 24 0.69 -2.12 -9.77
N GLN A 25 2.00 -2.32 -9.89
CA GLN A 25 2.57 -3.49 -10.58
C GLN A 25 2.25 -4.80 -9.83
N LEU A 26 2.23 -4.80 -8.49
CA LEU A 26 1.82 -5.93 -7.67
C LEU A 26 0.36 -6.30 -7.93
N ASN A 27 -0.51 -5.32 -8.02
CA ASN A 27 -1.94 -5.54 -8.24
C ASN A 27 -2.23 -6.09 -9.65
N GLN A 28 -1.36 -5.82 -10.64
CA GLN A 28 -1.43 -6.49 -11.94
C GLN A 28 -1.06 -7.98 -11.88
N LEU A 29 -0.18 -8.37 -10.93
CA LEU A 29 0.25 -9.76 -10.76
C LEU A 29 -0.73 -10.58 -9.90
N VAL A 30 -1.19 -9.99 -8.81
CA VAL A 30 -2.07 -10.60 -7.81
C VAL A 30 -3.15 -9.61 -7.39
N PRO A 31 -4.21 -9.46 -8.20
CA PRO A 31 -5.27 -8.51 -7.93
C PRO A 31 -5.89 -8.70 -6.54
N ASN A 32 -6.17 -7.60 -5.84
CA ASN A 32 -6.81 -7.58 -4.52
C ASN A 32 -6.08 -8.36 -3.43
N SER A 33 -4.78 -8.61 -3.60
CA SER A 33 -3.96 -9.25 -2.55
C SER A 33 -3.82 -8.38 -1.30
N LEU A 34 -3.97 -7.08 -1.45
CA LEU A 34 -3.96 -6.08 -0.39
C LEU A 34 -5.19 -5.18 -0.52
N VAL A 35 -5.86 -4.92 0.59
CA VAL A 35 -7.04 -4.07 0.68
C VAL A 35 -6.77 -2.89 1.61
N SER A 36 -7.44 -1.77 1.38
CA SER A 36 -7.29 -0.57 2.20
C SER A 36 -7.86 -0.77 3.62
N ILE A 37 -7.22 -0.13 4.60
CA ILE A 37 -7.72 0.04 5.96
C ILE A 37 -8.02 1.52 6.28
N SER A 38 -7.98 2.38 5.26
CA SER A 38 -8.13 3.83 5.43
C SER A 38 -9.51 4.28 5.89
N ASP A 39 -10.51 3.46 5.66
CA ASP A 39 -11.92 3.65 6.05
C ASP A 39 -12.23 3.16 7.48
N LEU A 40 -11.32 2.41 8.09
CA LEU A 40 -11.48 1.94 9.46
C LEU A 40 -11.23 3.11 10.46
N ASN A 41 -11.78 2.95 11.67
CA ASN A 41 -11.61 3.95 12.74
C ASN A 41 -10.18 3.93 13.30
N ILE A 42 -9.22 4.43 12.50
CA ILE A 42 -7.79 4.47 12.84
C ILE A 42 -7.23 5.89 12.72
N ASN A 43 -6.22 6.19 13.55
CA ASN A 43 -5.30 7.28 13.32
C ASN A 43 -4.13 6.76 12.47
N LYS A 44 -3.73 7.53 11.46
CA LYS A 44 -2.67 7.14 10.52
C LYS A 44 -1.33 7.73 10.98
N GLY A 45 -0.36 6.87 11.30
CA GLY A 45 1.03 7.28 11.46
C GLY A 45 1.59 7.87 10.17
N GLU A 46 2.61 8.71 10.27
CA GLU A 46 3.15 9.50 9.15
C GLU A 46 3.59 8.65 7.96
N GLY A 47 4.26 7.53 8.22
CA GLY A 47 4.78 6.63 7.18
C GLY A 47 3.82 5.54 6.73
N LEU A 48 2.60 5.48 7.28
CA LEU A 48 1.67 4.39 7.02
C LEU A 48 1.35 4.24 5.53
N PHE A 49 1.55 3.03 5.01
CA PHE A 49 0.94 2.57 3.77
C PHE A 49 -0.29 1.74 4.15
N PRO A 50 -1.52 2.30 4.07
CA PRO A 50 -2.69 1.81 4.78
C PRO A 50 -3.36 0.62 4.07
N TYR A 51 -2.60 -0.44 3.86
CA TYR A 51 -3.06 -1.66 3.20
C TYR A 51 -2.64 -2.90 4.00
N CYS A 52 -3.48 -3.92 3.99
CA CYS A 52 -3.16 -5.25 4.49
C CYS A 52 -3.96 -6.30 3.70
N GLN A 53 -3.73 -7.58 3.94
CA GLN A 53 -4.58 -8.63 3.38
C GLN A 53 -5.97 -8.63 4.03
N LEU A 54 -6.99 -9.05 3.30
CA LEU A 54 -8.38 -9.04 3.75
C LEU A 54 -8.61 -9.73 5.11
N PRO A 55 -8.02 -10.89 5.43
CA PRO A 55 -8.17 -11.50 6.75
C PRO A 55 -7.63 -10.62 7.89
N ALA A 56 -6.51 -9.92 7.66
CA ALA A 56 -5.94 -8.99 8.63
C ALA A 56 -6.84 -7.74 8.81
N ARG A 57 -7.39 -7.21 7.70
CA ARG A 57 -8.36 -6.12 7.76
C ARG A 57 -9.59 -6.50 8.58
N ASN A 58 -10.16 -7.67 8.34
CA ASN A 58 -11.34 -8.15 9.07
C ASN A 58 -11.07 -8.33 10.58
N ALA A 59 -9.90 -8.87 10.92
CA ALA A 59 -9.47 -9.01 12.31
C ALA A 59 -9.25 -7.64 12.99
N LEU A 60 -8.67 -6.66 12.27
CA LEU A 60 -8.51 -5.29 12.77
C LEU A 60 -9.87 -4.61 12.98
N GLU A 61 -10.79 -4.74 12.03
CA GLU A 61 -12.13 -4.17 12.12
C GLU A 61 -12.89 -4.74 13.32
N ALA A 62 -12.80 -6.04 13.57
CA ALA A 62 -13.42 -6.68 14.74
C ALA A 62 -12.83 -6.13 16.06
N ALA A 63 -11.50 -5.98 16.14
CA ALA A 63 -10.85 -5.39 17.30
C ALA A 63 -11.25 -3.92 17.53
N LEU A 64 -11.34 -3.12 16.46
CA LEU A 64 -11.77 -1.73 16.52
C LEU A 64 -13.21 -1.57 16.99
N ARG A 65 -14.13 -2.44 16.54
CA ARG A 65 -15.53 -2.46 17.01
C ARG A 65 -15.60 -2.75 18.52
N ALA A 66 -14.79 -3.69 19.01
CA ALA A 66 -14.76 -4.05 20.42
C ALA A 66 -14.08 -2.97 21.28
N TYR A 67 -13.06 -2.28 20.75
CA TYR A 67 -12.36 -1.20 21.44
C TYR A 67 -13.18 0.09 21.52
N ALA A 68 -14.03 0.33 20.53
CA ALA A 68 -14.90 1.51 20.39
C ALA A 68 -14.16 2.87 20.39
N LYS A 69 -12.86 2.87 20.08
CA LYS A 69 -11.99 4.05 19.96
C LYS A 69 -11.06 3.87 18.77
N PRO A 70 -10.52 4.95 18.19
CA PRO A 70 -9.50 4.83 17.16
C PRO A 70 -8.21 4.22 17.73
N LEU A 71 -7.52 3.43 16.91
CA LEU A 71 -6.15 2.98 17.15
C LEU A 71 -5.20 3.71 16.21
N THR A 72 -4.02 4.06 16.70
CA THR A 72 -2.96 4.65 15.88
C THR A 72 -2.14 3.53 15.25
N ILE A 73 -2.23 3.41 13.92
CA ILE A 73 -1.47 2.42 13.16
C ILE A 73 -0.24 3.11 12.54
N ASN A 74 0.94 2.74 13.01
CA ASN A 74 2.21 3.30 12.54
C ASN A 74 2.73 2.60 11.29
N SER A 75 2.47 1.28 11.17
CA SER A 75 2.86 0.49 10.00
C SER A 75 1.83 -0.62 9.75
N ALA A 76 1.56 -0.89 8.48
CA ALA A 76 0.77 -2.02 8.01
C ALA A 76 1.57 -2.75 6.92
N TYR A 77 1.08 -2.83 5.66
CA TYR A 77 1.93 -3.34 4.60
C TYR A 77 3.17 -2.45 4.41
N ARG A 78 4.32 -3.09 4.29
CA ARG A 78 5.59 -2.44 3.96
C ARG A 78 6.18 -3.08 2.72
N SER A 79 6.41 -2.30 1.69
CA SER A 79 6.98 -2.80 0.44
C SER A 79 8.41 -3.29 0.61
N VAL A 80 8.90 -4.07 -0.35
CA VAL A 80 10.34 -4.46 -0.39
C VAL A 80 11.24 -3.24 -0.53
N ILE A 81 10.76 -2.16 -1.16
CA ILE A 81 11.50 -0.90 -1.34
C ILE A 81 11.62 -0.17 -0.01
N ALA A 82 10.52 0.06 0.69
CA ALA A 82 10.51 0.71 2.01
C ALA A 82 11.33 -0.09 3.02
N GLN A 83 11.26 -1.42 2.99
CA GLN A 83 12.07 -2.28 3.84
C GLN A 83 13.56 -2.17 3.50
N ALA A 84 13.94 -2.11 2.23
CA ALA A 84 15.33 -1.95 1.80
C ALA A 84 15.89 -0.58 2.22
N MET A 85 15.09 0.49 2.10
CA MET A 85 15.46 1.81 2.59
C MET A 85 15.77 1.79 4.08
N LEU A 86 14.85 1.28 4.91
CA LEU A 86 15.04 1.19 6.36
C LEU A 86 16.26 0.32 6.72
N TYR A 87 16.44 -0.81 6.02
CA TYR A 87 17.59 -1.68 6.24
C TYR A 87 18.92 -0.95 5.92
N SER A 88 18.99 -0.22 4.80
CA SER A 88 20.14 0.62 4.46
C SER A 88 20.43 1.65 5.54
N GLN A 89 19.40 2.33 6.05
CA GLN A 89 19.54 3.31 7.13
C GLN A 89 20.08 2.67 8.42
N LYS A 90 19.56 1.50 8.80
CA LYS A 90 20.07 0.73 9.95
C LYS A 90 21.54 0.37 9.79
N GLN A 91 21.94 -0.13 8.61
CA GLN A 91 23.36 -0.46 8.33
C GLN A 91 24.28 0.76 8.38
N ARG A 92 23.74 1.95 8.11
CA ARG A 92 24.46 3.23 8.15
C ARG A 92 24.41 3.90 9.53
N GLY A 93 23.74 3.29 10.53
CA GLY A 93 23.58 3.86 11.88
C GLY A 93 22.70 5.11 11.93
N LEU A 94 21.78 5.28 10.98
CA LEU A 94 20.89 6.44 10.93
C LEU A 94 19.60 6.24 11.73
N ILE A 95 19.25 5.00 12.04
CA ILE A 95 18.09 4.62 12.86
C ILE A 95 18.48 3.47 13.79
N ASP A 96 17.87 3.45 14.98
CA ASP A 96 18.15 2.42 16.00
C ASP A 96 17.14 1.27 16.04
N ASN A 97 16.02 1.41 15.35
CA ASN A 97 14.94 0.42 15.31
C ASN A 97 15.43 -0.96 14.86
N LEU A 98 14.72 -2.00 15.31
CA LEU A 98 14.88 -3.34 14.77
C LEU A 98 14.38 -3.37 13.32
N VAL A 99 15.27 -3.66 12.38
CA VAL A 99 14.93 -3.74 10.95
C VAL A 99 15.39 -5.08 10.39
N GLY A 100 14.42 -5.90 10.00
CA GLY A 100 14.68 -7.17 9.32
C GLY A 100 15.26 -6.98 7.92
N TYR A 101 15.95 -8.00 7.42
CA TYR A 101 16.46 -8.01 6.04
C TYR A 101 15.30 -7.87 5.02
N PRO A 102 15.46 -7.09 3.94
CA PRO A 102 14.45 -6.99 2.89
C PRO A 102 14.05 -8.37 2.36
N GLY A 103 12.78 -8.59 2.10
CA GLY A 103 12.24 -9.90 1.74
C GLY A 103 11.98 -10.85 2.93
N LYS A 104 12.33 -10.47 4.18
CA LYS A 104 12.12 -11.31 5.37
C LYS A 104 11.14 -10.71 6.39
N SER A 105 10.83 -9.42 6.32
CA SER A 105 9.90 -8.75 7.23
C SER A 105 8.48 -9.30 7.11
N ASP A 106 7.77 -9.45 8.23
CA ASP A 106 6.38 -9.89 8.27
C ASP A 106 5.43 -8.83 7.71
N HIS A 107 5.74 -7.54 7.85
CA HIS A 107 5.00 -6.46 7.21
C HIS A 107 4.92 -6.60 5.69
N GLN A 108 5.92 -7.22 5.05
CA GLN A 108 5.91 -7.45 3.62
C GLN A 108 4.93 -8.55 3.18
N LYS A 109 4.43 -9.37 4.11
CA LYS A 109 3.32 -10.29 3.85
C LYS A 109 1.97 -9.56 3.79
N GLY A 110 1.86 -8.38 4.42
CA GLY A 110 0.58 -7.66 4.53
C GLY A 110 -0.35 -8.23 5.59
N GLY A 111 0.19 -8.93 6.58
CA GLY A 111 -0.56 -9.49 7.71
C GLY A 111 -0.13 -8.92 9.07
N SER A 112 0.72 -7.90 9.10
CA SER A 112 1.29 -7.35 10.34
C SER A 112 0.92 -5.89 10.52
N LEU A 113 0.83 -5.43 11.77
CA LEU A 113 0.56 -4.05 12.16
C LEU A 113 1.50 -3.63 13.27
N ASP A 114 1.96 -2.36 13.24
CA ASP A 114 2.57 -1.68 14.38
C ASP A 114 1.54 -0.71 14.98
N ILE A 115 1.17 -0.91 16.24
CA ILE A 115 0.10 -0.18 16.95
C ILE A 115 0.70 0.63 18.10
N GLU A 116 0.46 1.94 18.12
CA GLU A 116 0.97 2.85 19.14
C GLU A 116 0.47 2.50 20.55
N GLU A 117 -0.83 2.22 20.69
CA GLU A 117 -1.47 1.91 21.96
C GLU A 117 -1.27 0.45 22.42
N TRP A 118 -0.27 -0.26 21.90
CA TRP A 118 -0.04 -1.69 22.08
C TRP A 118 -0.24 -2.19 23.51
N ALA A 119 0.27 -1.48 24.51
CA ALA A 119 0.20 -1.90 25.92
C ALA A 119 -1.25 -1.96 26.43
N LYS A 120 -2.12 -1.06 25.93
CA LYS A 120 -3.53 -0.98 26.32
C LYS A 120 -4.39 -2.01 25.59
N VAL A 121 -3.99 -2.38 24.39
CA VAL A 121 -4.83 -3.20 23.49
C VAL A 121 -4.29 -4.61 23.26
N LYS A 122 -3.18 -4.99 23.88
CA LYS A 122 -2.56 -6.31 23.71
C LYS A 122 -3.55 -7.47 23.89
N SER A 123 -4.27 -7.51 25.01
CA SER A 123 -5.26 -8.57 25.28
C SER A 123 -6.43 -8.53 24.28
N LEU A 124 -6.88 -7.34 23.94
CA LEU A 124 -7.94 -7.14 22.92
C LEU A 124 -7.49 -7.65 21.56
N MET A 125 -6.32 -7.25 21.08
CA MET A 125 -5.79 -7.71 19.79
C MET A 125 -5.65 -9.23 19.77
N THR A 126 -5.11 -9.81 20.84
CA THR A 126 -4.92 -11.26 20.96
C THR A 126 -6.26 -12.02 20.89
N SER A 127 -7.32 -11.52 21.51
CA SER A 127 -8.66 -12.14 21.45
C SER A 127 -9.36 -11.97 20.10
N HIS A 128 -8.83 -11.11 19.21
CA HIS A 128 -9.38 -10.83 17.88
C HIS A 128 -8.47 -11.28 16.72
N GLY A 129 -7.70 -12.36 16.94
CA GLY A 129 -6.93 -12.99 15.87
C GLY A 129 -5.58 -12.37 15.58
N TRP A 130 -4.99 -11.67 16.56
CA TRP A 130 -3.63 -11.13 16.46
C TRP A 130 -2.70 -11.79 17.47
N ARG A 131 -1.45 -11.94 17.14
CA ARG A 131 -0.39 -12.43 18.01
C ARG A 131 0.63 -11.33 18.24
N TRP A 132 0.98 -11.09 19.51
CA TRP A 132 2.07 -10.23 19.92
C TRP A 132 3.40 -10.98 19.79
N THR A 133 3.95 -11.02 18.58
CA THR A 133 4.95 -11.99 18.14
C THR A 133 6.32 -11.78 18.79
N TYR A 134 6.78 -10.54 18.89
CA TYR A 134 8.14 -10.22 19.31
C TYR A 134 8.23 -9.76 20.77
N GLY A 135 7.10 -9.62 21.47
CA GLY A 135 7.07 -9.21 22.87
C GLY A 135 7.73 -7.85 23.07
N ASP A 136 8.49 -7.71 24.17
CA ASP A 136 9.14 -6.45 24.53
C ASP A 136 10.28 -6.04 23.58
N LYS A 137 10.72 -6.91 22.67
CA LYS A 137 11.74 -6.59 21.66
C LYS A 137 11.21 -5.69 20.54
N ASP A 138 9.93 -5.84 20.21
CA ASP A 138 9.21 -5.03 19.25
C ASP A 138 7.74 -4.91 19.70
N PRO A 139 7.49 -4.07 20.73
CA PRO A 139 6.24 -4.12 21.48
C PRO A 139 5.02 -3.65 20.68
N MET A 140 5.21 -2.84 19.64
CA MET A 140 4.11 -2.36 18.79
C MET A 140 3.63 -3.42 17.81
N HIS A 141 4.44 -4.46 17.54
CA HIS A 141 4.24 -5.41 16.46
C HIS A 141 3.23 -6.50 16.78
N PHE A 142 2.25 -6.66 15.89
CA PHE A 142 1.23 -7.71 15.90
C PHE A 142 1.12 -8.39 14.55
N ASP A 143 1.08 -9.74 14.55
CA ASP A 143 0.81 -10.55 13.37
C ASP A 143 -0.61 -11.12 13.39
N CYS A 144 -1.31 -11.03 12.28
CA CYS A 144 -2.58 -11.72 12.10
C CYS A 144 -2.37 -13.24 12.08
N THR A 145 -3.18 -13.95 12.88
CA THR A 145 -3.06 -15.42 13.05
C THR A 145 -3.86 -16.23 12.05
N SER A 146 -4.60 -15.56 11.14
CA SER A 146 -5.39 -16.26 10.12
C SER A 146 -4.48 -17.09 9.20
N ASN A 147 -4.85 -18.34 8.97
CA ASN A 147 -4.19 -19.22 8.02
C ASN A 147 -4.46 -18.85 6.55
N GLU A 148 -5.34 -17.88 6.31
CA GLU A 148 -5.62 -17.32 4.98
C GLU A 148 -4.61 -16.25 4.58
N ILE A 149 -3.76 -15.76 5.50
CA ILE A 149 -2.66 -14.85 5.17
C ILE A 149 -1.66 -15.58 4.27
N LYS A 150 -1.50 -15.08 3.06
CA LYS A 150 -0.59 -15.63 2.05
C LYS A 150 0.75 -14.91 2.07
N ASP A 151 1.81 -15.62 1.75
CA ASP A 151 3.10 -14.97 1.54
C ASP A 151 3.16 -14.32 0.16
N ILE A 152 2.94 -13.00 0.11
CA ILE A 152 2.99 -12.21 -1.11
C ILE A 152 4.38 -11.59 -1.37
N ARG A 153 5.39 -11.87 -0.53
CA ARG A 153 6.73 -11.31 -0.68
C ARG A 153 7.36 -11.64 -2.03
N PRO A 154 7.31 -12.90 -2.53
CA PRO A 154 7.83 -13.22 -3.86
C PRO A 154 7.13 -12.42 -4.98
N ASN A 155 5.81 -12.24 -4.87
CA ASN A 155 5.06 -11.45 -5.84
C ASN A 155 5.43 -9.96 -5.80
N SER A 156 5.65 -9.40 -4.60
CA SER A 156 6.11 -8.02 -4.43
C SER A 156 7.51 -7.81 -5.01
N ILE A 157 8.42 -8.76 -4.80
CA ILE A 157 9.77 -8.73 -5.40
C ILE A 157 9.67 -8.82 -6.93
N LYS A 158 8.87 -9.74 -7.45
CA LYS A 158 8.64 -9.89 -8.89
C LYS A 158 8.02 -8.62 -9.51
N ALA A 159 7.10 -7.97 -8.79
CA ALA A 159 6.53 -6.71 -9.20
C ALA A 159 7.61 -5.62 -9.34
N PHE A 160 8.55 -5.54 -8.38
CA PHE A 160 9.69 -4.63 -8.49
C PHE A 160 10.60 -4.99 -9.68
N GLN A 161 10.92 -6.25 -9.89
CA GLN A 161 11.77 -6.70 -11.01
C GLN A 161 11.14 -6.29 -12.36
N LYS A 162 9.82 -6.47 -12.51
CA LYS A 162 9.06 -6.01 -13.70
C LYS A 162 9.11 -4.49 -13.85
N LEU A 163 8.89 -3.76 -12.76
CA LEU A 163 8.94 -2.31 -12.73
C LEU A 163 10.33 -1.80 -13.14
N TRP A 164 11.38 -2.39 -12.58
CA TRP A 164 12.77 -2.09 -12.96
C TRP A 164 13.04 -2.34 -14.43
N ASN A 165 12.66 -3.51 -14.94
CA ASN A 165 12.90 -3.90 -16.33
C ASN A 165 12.17 -2.98 -17.31
N LYS A 166 10.94 -2.57 -16.98
CA LYS A 166 10.18 -1.58 -17.76
C LYS A 166 10.89 -0.22 -17.79
N ALA A 167 11.45 0.20 -16.65
CA ALA A 167 12.16 1.46 -16.55
C ALA A 167 13.57 1.42 -17.20
N ASN A 168 14.19 0.24 -17.23
CA ASN A 168 15.60 0.05 -17.64
C ASN A 168 15.74 -1.07 -18.68
N PRO A 169 15.22 -0.92 -19.91
CA PRO A 169 15.17 -2.01 -20.90
C PRO A 169 16.55 -2.55 -21.28
N ASN A 170 17.61 -1.75 -21.13
CA ASN A 170 18.99 -2.14 -21.42
C ASN A 170 19.75 -2.72 -20.21
N LYS A 171 19.11 -2.81 -19.02
CA LYS A 171 19.70 -3.30 -17.76
C LYS A 171 18.76 -4.24 -17.03
N GLN A 172 18.19 -5.19 -17.76
CA GLN A 172 17.18 -6.10 -17.22
C GLN A 172 17.76 -7.06 -16.19
N ILE A 173 16.91 -7.48 -15.27
CA ILE A 173 17.15 -8.50 -14.25
C ILE A 173 16.10 -9.63 -14.39
N ALA A 174 16.37 -10.79 -13.80
CA ALA A 174 15.40 -11.89 -13.75
C ALA A 174 14.11 -11.46 -13.03
N GLU A 175 12.97 -11.94 -13.51
CA GLU A 175 11.64 -11.70 -12.92
C GLU A 175 11.18 -12.97 -12.18
N ASP A 176 12.03 -13.47 -11.28
CA ASP A 176 11.86 -14.73 -10.56
C ASP A 176 11.15 -14.59 -9.20
N GLY A 177 11.04 -13.36 -8.68
CA GLY A 177 10.49 -13.08 -7.36
C GLY A 177 11.48 -13.34 -6.22
N ASP A 178 12.75 -13.55 -6.52
CA ASP A 178 13.82 -13.73 -5.54
C ASP A 178 14.58 -12.43 -5.29
N LEU A 179 14.82 -12.13 -4.02
CA LEU A 179 15.63 -10.98 -3.62
C LEU A 179 17.10 -11.35 -3.49
N GLY A 180 17.74 -11.56 -4.65
CA GLY A 180 19.19 -11.67 -4.72
C GLY A 180 19.87 -10.29 -4.65
N GLU A 181 21.20 -10.30 -4.53
CA GLU A 181 22.05 -9.11 -4.46
C GLU A 181 21.81 -8.15 -5.63
N LYS A 182 21.63 -8.69 -6.84
CA LYS A 182 21.37 -7.91 -8.05
C LYS A 182 20.03 -7.14 -7.93
N THR A 183 18.96 -7.79 -7.49
CA THR A 183 17.65 -7.15 -7.28
C THR A 183 17.72 -6.09 -6.18
N LEU A 184 18.38 -6.38 -5.07
CA LEU A 184 18.55 -5.45 -3.96
C LEU A 184 19.36 -4.21 -4.40
N ASN A 185 20.42 -4.40 -5.18
CA ASN A 185 21.19 -3.29 -5.74
C ASN A 185 20.35 -2.42 -6.70
N CYS A 186 19.47 -3.03 -7.49
CA CYS A 186 18.51 -2.29 -8.31
C CYS A 186 17.56 -1.44 -7.46
N ILE A 187 17.02 -1.99 -6.34
CA ILE A 187 16.19 -1.22 -5.40
C ILE A 187 16.97 -0.01 -4.87
N TYR A 188 18.19 -0.19 -4.38
CA TYR A 188 19.01 0.87 -3.83
C TYR A 188 19.32 1.99 -4.83
N ASN A 189 19.44 1.67 -6.11
CA ASN A 189 19.73 2.61 -7.18
C ASN A 189 18.45 3.10 -7.92
N SER A 190 17.28 2.81 -7.41
CA SER A 190 16.02 3.35 -7.94
C SER A 190 15.74 4.74 -7.38
N PRO A 191 15.08 5.63 -8.17
CA PRO A 191 14.62 6.93 -7.68
C PRO A 191 13.51 6.75 -6.64
N ALA A 192 13.63 7.43 -5.51
CA ALA A 192 12.68 7.35 -4.41
C ALA A 192 11.26 7.82 -4.79
N GLU A 193 11.18 8.81 -5.65
CA GLU A 193 9.95 9.36 -6.21
C GLU A 193 9.30 8.51 -7.30
N GLY A 194 9.96 7.41 -7.72
CA GLY A 194 9.53 6.54 -8.81
C GLY A 194 10.21 6.86 -10.15
N PHE A 195 10.07 5.95 -11.10
CA PHE A 195 10.64 6.08 -12.45
C PHE A 195 9.79 7.00 -13.32
N SER A 196 10.35 8.10 -13.80
CA SER A 196 9.65 9.09 -14.62
C SER A 196 9.21 8.58 -16.00
N ASN A 197 9.86 7.53 -16.49
CA ASN A 197 9.58 6.89 -17.77
C ASN A 197 8.63 5.65 -17.65
N VAL A 198 8.07 5.42 -16.46
CA VAL A 198 7.07 4.39 -16.21
C VAL A 198 5.77 5.06 -15.83
N GLU A 199 4.85 5.08 -16.76
CA GLU A 199 3.49 5.52 -16.48
C GLU A 199 2.81 4.53 -15.53
N TYR A 200 2.17 5.07 -14.52
CA TYR A 200 1.19 4.39 -13.69
C TYR A 200 -0.02 5.31 -13.52
N PRO A 201 -1.22 4.77 -13.31
CA PRO A 201 -2.40 5.59 -13.22
C PRO A 201 -2.30 6.58 -12.05
N ARG A 202 -2.51 7.86 -12.34
CA ARG A 202 -2.62 8.88 -11.28
C ARG A 202 -3.89 8.65 -10.47
N VAL A 203 -3.84 9.02 -9.20
CA VAL A 203 -5.04 9.06 -8.36
C VAL A 203 -5.99 10.12 -8.90
N LEU A 204 -7.23 9.72 -9.21
CA LEU A 204 -8.26 10.66 -9.68
C LEU A 204 -9.14 11.09 -8.49
N LYS A 205 -9.30 12.38 -8.32
CA LYS A 205 -10.11 13.00 -7.27
C LYS A 205 -10.49 14.43 -7.62
N LEU A 206 -11.46 14.99 -6.91
CA LEU A 206 -11.78 16.40 -7.03
C LEU A 206 -10.59 17.26 -6.56
N THR A 207 -10.16 18.19 -7.40
CA THR A 207 -9.05 19.12 -7.15
C THR A 207 -9.36 20.52 -7.65
N SER A 208 -8.56 21.50 -7.28
CA SER A 208 -8.58 22.84 -7.87
C SER A 208 -7.16 23.18 -8.36
N PRO A 209 -6.96 23.36 -9.68
CA PRO A 209 -7.92 23.18 -10.77
C PRO A 209 -8.39 21.73 -10.92
N LEU A 210 -9.54 21.53 -11.59
CA LEU A 210 -10.13 20.19 -11.81
C LEU A 210 -9.19 19.30 -12.63
N GLN A 211 -9.10 18.03 -12.24
CA GLN A 211 -8.40 17.03 -13.04
C GLN A 211 -9.15 16.77 -14.34
N GLN A 212 -8.42 16.69 -15.45
CA GLN A 212 -8.98 16.43 -16.78
C GLN A 212 -8.10 15.42 -17.52
N GLY A 213 -8.70 14.68 -18.45
CA GLY A 213 -7.98 13.80 -19.35
C GLY A 213 -8.75 12.53 -19.71
N LYS A 214 -8.14 11.76 -20.62
CA LYS A 214 -8.71 10.51 -21.13
C LYS A 214 -8.95 9.49 -20.01
N ASP A 215 -8.07 9.41 -19.03
CA ASP A 215 -8.16 8.55 -17.86
C ASP A 215 -9.39 8.87 -16.99
N VAL A 216 -9.75 10.16 -16.85
CA VAL A 216 -11.01 10.58 -16.20
C VAL A 216 -12.21 10.10 -17.01
N GLY A 217 -12.17 10.26 -18.33
CA GLY A 217 -13.26 9.79 -19.21
C GLY A 217 -13.44 8.27 -19.17
N GLU A 218 -12.35 7.51 -19.19
CA GLU A 218 -12.36 6.05 -19.06
C GLU A 218 -12.99 5.61 -17.73
N MET A 219 -12.63 6.27 -16.64
CA MET A 219 -13.21 6.04 -15.30
C MET A 219 -14.71 6.38 -15.28
N GLN A 220 -15.11 7.51 -15.85
CA GLN A 220 -16.53 7.89 -15.95
C GLN A 220 -17.35 6.88 -16.75
N LEU A 221 -16.81 6.35 -17.84
CA LEU A 221 -17.46 5.28 -18.63
C LEU A 221 -17.56 3.98 -17.83
N ALA A 222 -16.53 3.63 -17.04
CA ALA A 222 -16.56 2.46 -16.18
C ALA A 222 -17.60 2.58 -15.06
N LEU A 223 -17.78 3.75 -14.46
CA LEU A 223 -18.86 4.03 -13.48
C LEU A 223 -20.23 3.81 -14.11
N ARG A 224 -20.47 4.33 -15.32
CA ARG A 224 -21.74 4.13 -16.05
C ARG A 224 -21.97 2.65 -16.37
N LYS A 225 -20.94 1.92 -16.79
CA LYS A 225 -21.00 0.47 -17.03
C LYS A 225 -21.32 -0.32 -15.75
N ALA A 226 -20.91 0.20 -14.60
CA ALA A 226 -21.24 -0.35 -13.28
C ALA A 226 -22.64 0.09 -12.79
N ASN A 227 -23.48 0.69 -13.64
CA ASN A 227 -24.82 1.21 -13.36
C ASN A 227 -24.83 2.34 -12.31
N ILE A 228 -23.76 3.09 -12.20
CA ILE A 228 -23.73 4.31 -11.39
C ILE A 228 -24.23 5.49 -12.24
N GLU A 229 -25.17 6.24 -11.67
CA GLU A 229 -25.71 7.41 -12.34
C GLU A 229 -24.66 8.49 -12.51
N LEU A 230 -24.38 8.83 -13.78
CA LEU A 230 -23.50 9.93 -14.19
C LEU A 230 -23.96 10.42 -15.55
N GLN A 231 -24.37 11.68 -15.61
CA GLN A 231 -25.00 12.26 -16.82
C GLN A 231 -24.07 12.26 -18.02
N GLN A 232 -22.79 12.61 -17.80
CA GLN A 232 -21.82 12.76 -18.88
C GLN A 232 -20.46 12.17 -18.53
N ALA A 233 -19.79 11.59 -19.52
CA ALA A 233 -18.37 11.22 -19.46
C ALA A 233 -17.57 12.31 -20.21
N ASN A 234 -17.42 13.47 -19.57
CA ASN A 234 -16.88 14.69 -20.17
C ASN A 234 -15.36 14.85 -19.98
N GLN A 235 -14.69 13.83 -19.43
CA GLN A 235 -13.25 13.82 -19.14
C GLN A 235 -12.82 14.87 -18.09
N VAL A 236 -13.74 15.40 -17.30
CA VAL A 236 -13.47 16.35 -16.21
C VAL A 236 -13.91 15.75 -14.89
N PHE A 237 -13.01 15.68 -13.91
CA PHE A 237 -13.34 15.21 -12.57
C PHE A 237 -13.97 16.35 -11.77
N ASP A 238 -15.26 16.55 -11.98
CA ASP A 238 -16.07 17.54 -11.29
C ASP A 238 -16.79 16.95 -10.05
N GLN A 239 -17.60 17.77 -9.41
CA GLN A 239 -18.33 17.35 -8.21
C GLN A 239 -19.36 16.24 -8.51
N ALA A 240 -19.97 16.22 -9.71
CA ALA A 240 -20.87 15.15 -10.11
C ALA A 240 -20.12 13.82 -10.25
N THR A 241 -18.91 13.87 -10.81
CA THR A 241 -18.01 12.72 -10.92
C THR A 241 -17.59 12.21 -9.53
N GLU A 242 -17.25 13.11 -8.59
CA GLU A 242 -16.92 12.72 -7.21
C GLU A 242 -18.10 12.00 -6.55
N GLN A 243 -19.32 12.50 -6.67
CA GLN A 243 -20.51 11.85 -6.11
C GLN A 243 -20.75 10.46 -6.73
N ALA A 244 -20.56 10.31 -8.04
CA ALA A 244 -20.66 9.04 -8.72
C ALA A 244 -19.59 8.04 -8.22
N VAL A 245 -18.35 8.49 -7.97
CA VAL A 245 -17.30 7.65 -7.38
C VAL A 245 -17.70 7.21 -5.97
N LYS A 246 -18.19 8.12 -5.12
CA LYS A 246 -18.67 7.80 -3.77
C LYS A 246 -19.80 6.77 -3.77
N ALA A 247 -20.78 6.93 -4.68
CA ALA A 247 -21.86 5.96 -4.83
C ALA A 247 -21.35 4.58 -5.27
N PHE A 248 -20.40 4.53 -6.21
CA PHE A 248 -19.75 3.28 -6.59
C PHE A 248 -19.03 2.64 -5.41
N GLN A 249 -18.19 3.38 -4.71
CA GLN A 249 -17.44 2.90 -3.53
C GLN A 249 -18.39 2.32 -2.49
N GLN A 250 -19.46 3.02 -2.16
CA GLN A 250 -20.48 2.55 -1.23
C GLN A 250 -21.14 1.24 -1.71
N SER A 251 -21.46 1.12 -3.00
CA SER A 251 -22.05 -0.09 -3.59
C SER A 251 -21.11 -1.31 -3.54
N LYS A 252 -19.80 -1.07 -3.40
CA LYS A 252 -18.75 -2.10 -3.31
C LYS A 252 -18.22 -2.31 -1.89
N GLY A 253 -18.82 -1.64 -0.88
CA GLY A 253 -18.37 -1.74 0.50
C GLY A 253 -17.04 -1.03 0.79
N LEU A 254 -16.62 -0.12 -0.10
CA LEU A 254 -15.47 0.74 0.15
C LEU A 254 -15.86 1.98 0.95
N SER A 255 -14.86 2.64 1.55
CA SER A 255 -15.02 4.00 2.06
C SER A 255 -15.42 4.95 0.94
N PRO A 256 -16.53 5.70 1.05
CA PRO A 256 -16.98 6.62 0.01
C PRO A 256 -16.21 7.96 0.07
N ASP A 257 -14.88 7.92 -0.08
CA ASP A 257 -14.00 9.10 -0.03
C ASP A 257 -13.99 9.93 -1.33
N GLY A 258 -14.52 9.38 -2.42
CA GLY A 258 -14.54 10.03 -3.73
C GLY A 258 -13.19 10.01 -4.44
N VAL A 259 -12.23 9.22 -3.95
CA VAL A 259 -10.89 9.10 -4.52
C VAL A 259 -10.76 7.81 -5.31
N VAL A 260 -10.41 7.90 -6.58
CA VAL A 260 -10.14 6.75 -7.45
C VAL A 260 -8.68 6.35 -7.30
N GLY A 261 -8.38 5.71 -6.18
CA GLY A 261 -7.12 5.05 -5.91
C GLY A 261 -7.10 3.64 -6.50
N GLU A 262 -6.10 2.87 -6.11
CA GLU A 262 -5.83 1.52 -6.64
C GLU A 262 -7.01 0.56 -6.45
N GLU A 263 -7.62 0.57 -5.26
CA GLU A 263 -8.73 -0.31 -4.91
C GLU A 263 -9.98 0.00 -5.74
N THR A 264 -10.33 1.29 -5.85
CA THR A 264 -11.45 1.74 -6.68
C THR A 264 -11.22 1.42 -8.16
N ARG A 265 -9.97 1.61 -8.66
CA ARG A 265 -9.59 1.24 -10.04
C ARG A 265 -9.76 -0.24 -10.31
N SER A 266 -9.26 -1.07 -9.40
CA SER A 266 -9.36 -2.53 -9.54
C SER A 266 -10.81 -2.99 -9.67
N LEU A 267 -11.70 -2.47 -8.82
CA LEU A 267 -13.13 -2.80 -8.85
C LEU A 267 -13.85 -2.21 -10.06
N LEU A 268 -13.38 -1.09 -10.60
CA LEU A 268 -13.86 -0.52 -11.87
C LEU A 268 -13.25 -1.21 -13.11
N GLN A 269 -12.32 -2.15 -12.91
CA GLN A 269 -11.58 -2.83 -14.00
C GLN A 269 -10.84 -1.83 -14.92
N LEU A 270 -10.29 -0.76 -14.34
CA LEU A 270 -9.47 0.22 -15.06
C LEU A 270 -8.02 -0.25 -15.10
N ASN A 271 -7.46 -0.39 -16.29
CA ASN A 271 -6.06 -0.75 -16.53
C ASN A 271 -5.12 0.43 -16.31
#